data_ce981463cf4225d6305ed8c9fe31603b
#
_entry.id   ce981463cf4225d6305ed8c9fe31603b
#
_cell.length_a   1.000
_cell.length_b   1.000
_cell.length_c   1.000
_cell.angle_alpha   90.00
_cell.angle_beta   90.00
_cell.angle_gamma   90.00
#
_symmetry.space_group_name_H-M   'P 1'
#
loop_
_entity.id
_entity.type
_entity.pdbx_description
1 polymer ?
#
loop_
_entity_poly.entity_id
_entity_poly.type
_entity_poly.pdbx_seq_one_letter_code
_entity_poly.pdbx_strand_id
1 'polypeptide(L)'
;MALDNLTPDRHQQIIINMSAERTAVVKGIAGSGKSLTLLKKAKQVSTLTNSYAIIVYTKSLKQFFVDELAEIGQTKNHVFYFKEWQKSTKPNFKYMFVDECQDFNAEEIADFRAHGRYCWFFGDTNQSIMGFEPTIYSPGHTVQSVEDTAKQIGVHPQDLCINHRLTIENAKVGEMIYPQTRLSFACIKHGPKPRLIKSVAQLDKIIELINGGLTDVGILVYYNNQVTFIRDYFQSRGIPVQWKTYDEMDIDFKSTSPKIITWHCAKGLQFNDVFIPCCGLNEYKQYVSFNIDPMAEKIPALYVATTRPLENLYLIYSNKLAPVLPVASSPIYSGNKSVANGPF
;
A
#
# COMPACT_ATOMS: atom_id res chain seq x y z
N MET A 1 -11.38 -8.07 -7.96
CA MET A 1 -11.06 -7.63 -9.35
C MET A 1 -10.67 -8.89 -10.10
N ALA A 2 -11.40 -9.29 -11.14
CA ALA A 2 -11.07 -10.54 -11.83
C ALA A 2 -9.73 -10.40 -12.56
N LEU A 3 -8.74 -11.15 -12.13
CA LEU A 3 -7.37 -11.19 -12.69
C LEU A 3 -7.34 -11.36 -14.21
N ASP A 4 -8.32 -12.06 -14.75
CA ASP A 4 -8.40 -12.37 -16.19
C ASP A 4 -8.82 -11.17 -17.04
N ASN A 5 -9.49 -10.17 -16.45
CA ASN A 5 -9.96 -8.98 -17.15
C ASN A 5 -8.92 -7.85 -17.25
N LEU A 6 -7.77 -8.00 -16.56
CA LEU A 6 -6.71 -7.00 -16.57
C LEU A 6 -5.69 -7.31 -17.66
N THR A 7 -5.61 -6.44 -18.66
CA THR A 7 -4.60 -6.52 -19.72
C THR A 7 -3.27 -5.99 -19.18
N PRO A 8 -2.22 -6.83 -19.10
CA PRO A 8 -0.91 -6.38 -18.69
C PRO A 8 -0.31 -5.39 -19.70
N ASP A 9 0.41 -4.39 -19.22
CA ASP A 9 1.24 -3.56 -20.06
C ASP A 9 2.47 -4.32 -20.58
N ARG A 10 3.26 -3.66 -21.46
CA ARG A 10 4.44 -4.28 -22.07
C ARG A 10 5.47 -4.73 -21.01
N HIS A 11 5.71 -3.94 -19.96
CA HIS A 11 6.69 -4.30 -18.91
C HIS A 11 6.20 -5.47 -18.08
N GLN A 12 4.94 -5.45 -17.69
CA GLN A 12 4.30 -6.55 -16.98
C GLN A 12 4.31 -7.83 -17.84
N GLN A 13 3.99 -7.72 -19.14
CA GLN A 13 3.96 -8.87 -20.03
C GLN A 13 5.34 -9.51 -20.22
N ILE A 14 6.41 -8.70 -20.30
CA ILE A 14 7.78 -9.21 -20.34
C ILE A 14 8.05 -10.08 -19.10
N ILE A 15 7.74 -9.59 -17.91
CA ILE A 15 7.98 -10.30 -16.64
C ILE A 15 7.11 -11.56 -16.57
N ILE A 16 5.83 -11.48 -16.96
CA ILE A 16 4.90 -12.61 -16.99
C ILE A 16 5.43 -13.71 -17.93
N ASN A 17 5.98 -13.36 -19.07
CA ASN A 17 6.49 -14.30 -20.07
C ASN A 17 7.90 -14.87 -19.73
N MET A 18 8.63 -14.29 -18.78
CA MET A 18 9.91 -14.85 -18.35
C MET A 18 9.69 -16.26 -17.77
N SER A 19 10.65 -17.17 -17.99
CA SER A 19 10.59 -18.50 -17.35
C SER A 19 10.43 -18.40 -15.84
N ALA A 20 9.50 -19.15 -15.26
CA ALA A 20 9.33 -19.23 -13.81
C ALA A 20 10.50 -19.98 -13.15
N GLU A 21 11.22 -20.84 -13.89
CA GLU A 21 12.38 -21.60 -13.43
C GLU A 21 13.65 -20.74 -13.37
N ARG A 22 13.53 -19.61 -12.66
CA ARG A 22 14.63 -18.69 -12.37
C ARG A 22 14.33 -17.92 -11.09
N THR A 23 15.37 -17.42 -10.46
CA THR A 23 15.23 -16.41 -9.41
C THR A 23 15.29 -15.02 -10.02
N ALA A 24 14.39 -14.13 -9.59
CA ALA A 24 14.29 -12.76 -10.10
C ALA A 24 13.85 -11.79 -9.00
N VAL A 25 14.22 -10.52 -9.18
CA VAL A 25 13.72 -9.38 -8.41
C VAL A 25 12.98 -8.45 -9.34
N VAL A 26 11.78 -8.07 -8.97
CA VAL A 26 10.91 -7.15 -9.72
C VAL A 26 10.74 -5.88 -8.89
N LYS A 27 11.32 -4.79 -9.36
CA LYS A 27 11.17 -3.47 -8.79
C LYS A 27 10.04 -2.74 -9.50
N GLY A 28 9.13 -2.14 -8.74
CA GLY A 28 8.05 -1.37 -9.32
C GLY A 28 7.59 -0.26 -8.39
N ILE A 29 7.25 0.88 -8.97
CA ILE A 29 6.68 2.02 -8.24
C ILE A 29 5.27 1.69 -7.70
N ALA A 30 4.75 2.56 -6.84
CA ALA A 30 3.36 2.49 -6.40
C ALA A 30 2.42 2.35 -7.60
N GLY A 31 1.46 1.41 -7.55
CA GLY A 31 0.46 1.23 -8.62
C GLY A 31 0.97 0.62 -9.93
N SER A 32 2.21 0.13 -10.00
CA SER A 32 2.78 -0.49 -11.22
C SER A 32 2.30 -1.93 -11.49
N GLY A 33 1.41 -2.48 -10.65
CA GLY A 33 0.86 -3.82 -10.83
C GLY A 33 1.78 -4.95 -10.41
N LYS A 34 2.71 -4.72 -9.44
CA LYS A 34 3.57 -5.76 -8.86
C LYS A 34 2.78 -7.00 -8.42
N SER A 35 1.79 -6.80 -7.53
CA SER A 35 0.96 -7.89 -6.99
C SER A 35 0.14 -8.57 -8.08
N LEU A 36 -0.36 -7.83 -9.08
CA LEU A 36 -1.02 -8.40 -10.26
C LEU A 36 -0.07 -9.29 -11.07
N THR A 37 1.14 -8.81 -11.33
CA THR A 37 2.17 -9.56 -12.08
C THR A 37 2.56 -10.82 -11.32
N LEU A 38 2.71 -10.72 -9.99
CA LEU A 38 2.96 -11.86 -9.11
C LEU A 38 1.83 -12.89 -9.21
N LEU A 39 0.57 -12.46 -9.08
CA LEU A 39 -0.60 -13.35 -9.14
C LEU A 39 -0.73 -14.04 -10.50
N LYS A 40 -0.54 -13.33 -11.61
CA LYS A 40 -0.52 -13.92 -12.95
C LYS A 40 0.59 -14.97 -13.09
N LYS A 41 1.76 -14.70 -12.52
CA LYS A 41 2.89 -15.63 -12.49
C LYS A 41 2.58 -16.86 -11.64
N ALA A 42 2.02 -16.66 -10.44
CA ALA A 42 1.59 -17.74 -9.55
C ALA A 42 0.51 -18.61 -10.22
N LYS A 43 -0.45 -18.00 -10.93
CA LYS A 43 -1.45 -18.72 -11.73
C LYS A 43 -0.81 -19.62 -12.78
N GLN A 44 0.16 -19.11 -13.54
CA GLN A 44 0.89 -19.93 -14.53
C GLN A 44 1.57 -21.14 -13.88
N VAL A 45 2.23 -20.93 -12.73
CA VAL A 45 2.91 -22.00 -12.00
C VAL A 45 1.94 -23.01 -11.44
N SER A 46 0.78 -22.59 -10.93
CA SER A 46 -0.21 -23.44 -10.32
C SER A 46 -0.84 -24.45 -11.29
N THR A 47 -0.81 -24.18 -12.61
CA THR A 47 -1.23 -25.13 -13.63
C THR A 47 -0.20 -26.26 -13.85
N LEU A 48 1.02 -26.08 -13.38
CA LEU A 48 2.12 -27.01 -13.58
C LEU A 48 2.42 -27.84 -12.32
N THR A 49 2.21 -27.27 -11.15
CA THR A 49 2.55 -27.90 -9.87
C THR A 49 1.84 -27.24 -8.68
N ASN A 50 1.63 -28.03 -7.62
CA ASN A 50 1.18 -27.52 -6.32
C ASN A 50 2.35 -27.09 -5.40
N SER A 51 3.62 -27.22 -5.86
CA SER A 51 4.79 -26.86 -5.07
C SER A 51 5.15 -25.38 -5.26
N TYR A 52 4.28 -24.50 -4.79
CA TYR A 52 4.55 -23.06 -4.76
C TYR A 52 4.02 -22.42 -3.47
N ALA A 53 4.61 -21.29 -3.09
CA ALA A 53 4.17 -20.46 -1.97
C ALA A 53 4.20 -18.97 -2.35
N ILE A 54 3.28 -18.21 -1.74
CA ILE A 54 3.24 -16.75 -1.79
C ILE A 54 3.43 -16.25 -0.36
N ILE A 55 4.45 -15.44 -0.14
CA ILE A 55 4.76 -14.81 1.15
C ILE A 55 4.35 -13.35 1.09
N VAL A 56 3.56 -12.92 2.07
CA VAL A 56 3.10 -11.53 2.22
C VAL A 56 3.35 -11.02 3.64
N TYR A 57 3.58 -9.72 3.78
CA TYR A 57 3.97 -9.16 5.08
C TYR A 57 2.79 -8.94 6.03
N THR A 58 1.59 -8.62 5.54
CA THR A 58 0.43 -8.28 6.37
C THR A 58 -0.72 -9.28 6.25
N LYS A 59 -1.53 -9.40 7.32
CA LYS A 59 -2.76 -10.22 7.29
C LYS A 59 -3.78 -9.71 6.26
N SER A 60 -3.90 -8.39 6.10
CA SER A 60 -4.81 -7.78 5.12
C SER A 60 -4.43 -8.18 3.70
N LEU A 61 -3.12 -8.13 3.40
CA LEU A 61 -2.61 -8.53 2.10
C LEU A 61 -2.79 -10.03 1.87
N LYS A 62 -2.61 -10.87 2.92
CA LYS A 62 -2.94 -12.29 2.83
C LYS A 62 -4.40 -12.50 2.45
N GLN A 63 -5.34 -11.83 3.11
CA GLN A 63 -6.77 -11.97 2.81
C GLN A 63 -7.04 -11.55 1.35
N PHE A 64 -6.49 -10.42 0.92
CA PHE A 64 -6.61 -9.97 -0.48
C PHE A 64 -6.10 -11.04 -1.47
N PHE A 65 -4.90 -11.62 -1.25
CA PHE A 65 -4.36 -12.65 -2.14
C PHE A 65 -5.19 -13.94 -2.11
N VAL A 66 -5.70 -14.33 -0.95
CA VAL A 66 -6.59 -15.49 -0.81
C VAL A 66 -7.88 -15.30 -1.60
N ASP A 67 -8.49 -14.13 -1.53
CA ASP A 67 -9.72 -13.81 -2.25
C ASP A 67 -9.50 -13.81 -3.77
N GLU A 68 -8.41 -13.20 -4.24
CA GLU A 68 -8.05 -13.18 -5.67
C GLU A 68 -7.71 -14.58 -6.21
N LEU A 69 -7.00 -15.41 -5.43
CA LEU A 69 -6.69 -16.79 -5.82
C LEU A 69 -7.94 -17.67 -5.86
N ALA A 70 -8.87 -17.46 -4.94
CA ALA A 70 -10.13 -18.20 -4.94
C ALA A 70 -10.97 -17.91 -6.20
N GLU A 71 -10.95 -16.68 -6.72
CA GLU A 71 -11.62 -16.32 -7.98
C GLU A 71 -11.08 -17.09 -9.20
N ILE A 72 -9.83 -17.53 -9.15
CA ILE A 72 -9.20 -18.34 -10.20
C ILE A 72 -9.12 -19.83 -9.87
N GLY A 73 -9.88 -20.28 -8.87
CA GLY A 73 -9.99 -21.70 -8.50
C GLY A 73 -8.78 -22.26 -7.75
N GLN A 74 -7.93 -21.40 -7.17
CA GLN A 74 -6.74 -21.80 -6.41
C GLN A 74 -7.02 -21.86 -4.90
N THR A 75 -6.28 -22.69 -4.19
CA THR A 75 -6.47 -22.91 -2.76
C THR A 75 -5.73 -21.88 -1.91
N LYS A 76 -6.32 -21.47 -0.79
CA LYS A 76 -5.72 -20.55 0.19
C LYS A 76 -4.43 -21.06 0.85
N ASN A 77 -4.15 -22.37 0.77
CA ASN A 77 -3.03 -23.00 1.48
C ASN A 77 -1.65 -22.62 0.95
N HIS A 78 -1.59 -21.89 -0.16
CA HIS A 78 -0.34 -21.43 -0.77
C HIS A 78 0.06 -20.00 -0.35
N VAL A 79 -0.80 -19.27 0.40
CA VAL A 79 -0.51 -17.90 0.86
C VAL A 79 -0.17 -17.90 2.33
N PHE A 80 1.04 -17.47 2.65
CA PHE A 80 1.54 -17.36 4.02
C PHE A 80 1.68 -15.89 4.42
N TYR A 81 1.06 -15.50 5.51
CA TYR A 81 1.44 -14.29 6.23
C TYR A 81 2.79 -14.53 6.91
N PHE A 82 3.67 -13.54 6.90
CA PHE A 82 5.06 -13.70 7.32
C PHE A 82 5.23 -14.32 8.73
N LYS A 83 4.46 -13.88 9.74
CA LYS A 83 4.52 -14.49 11.09
C LYS A 83 4.01 -15.93 11.14
N GLU A 84 3.14 -16.34 10.21
CA GLU A 84 2.75 -17.76 10.07
C GLU A 84 3.88 -18.55 9.43
N TRP A 85 4.55 -17.98 8.41
CA TRP A 85 5.75 -18.58 7.83
C TRP A 85 6.83 -18.80 8.88
N GLN A 86 7.14 -17.79 9.70
CA GLN A 86 8.13 -17.91 10.77
C GLN A 86 7.81 -19.02 11.78
N LYS A 87 6.53 -19.30 12.06
CA LYS A 87 6.08 -20.32 13.01
C LYS A 87 5.84 -21.68 12.36
N SER A 88 5.87 -21.79 11.05
CA SER A 88 5.65 -23.02 10.31
C SER A 88 6.89 -23.93 10.35
N THR A 89 6.72 -25.17 9.90
CA THR A 89 7.83 -26.11 9.66
C THR A 89 8.69 -25.71 8.47
N LYS A 90 8.38 -24.59 7.83
CA LYS A 90 9.04 -24.02 6.64
C LYS A 90 9.29 -25.09 5.57
N PRO A 91 8.24 -25.56 4.90
CA PRO A 91 8.37 -26.56 3.84
C PRO A 91 9.13 -26.00 2.63
N ASN A 92 9.78 -26.87 1.89
CA ASN A 92 10.43 -26.51 0.64
C ASN A 92 9.43 -26.45 -0.51
N PHE A 93 9.57 -25.42 -1.34
CA PHE A 93 8.75 -25.23 -2.53
C PHE A 93 9.62 -25.15 -3.80
N LYS A 94 9.06 -25.62 -4.93
CA LYS A 94 9.71 -25.39 -6.23
C LYS A 94 9.72 -23.90 -6.60
N TYR A 95 8.62 -23.19 -6.28
CA TYR A 95 8.49 -21.76 -6.57
C TYR A 95 8.07 -20.99 -5.30
N MET A 96 8.72 -19.87 -5.06
CA MET A 96 8.38 -18.97 -3.97
C MET A 96 8.25 -17.55 -4.50
N PHE A 97 7.11 -16.93 -4.20
CA PHE A 97 6.81 -15.55 -4.57
C PHE A 97 6.74 -14.72 -3.28
N VAL A 98 7.50 -13.64 -3.22
CA VAL A 98 7.55 -12.75 -2.05
C VAL A 98 7.08 -11.37 -2.48
N ASP A 99 5.95 -10.90 -1.95
CA ASP A 99 5.46 -9.56 -2.19
C ASP A 99 5.98 -8.59 -1.13
N GLU A 100 6.14 -7.31 -1.50
CA GLU A 100 6.67 -6.25 -0.65
C GLU A 100 8.03 -6.59 -0.03
N CYS A 101 8.97 -7.09 -0.85
CA CYS A 101 10.26 -7.61 -0.36
C CYS A 101 11.10 -6.56 0.38
N GLN A 102 10.87 -5.27 0.20
CA GLN A 102 11.52 -4.18 0.94
C GLN A 102 11.09 -4.08 2.42
N ASP A 103 10.16 -4.92 2.88
CA ASP A 103 9.77 -4.99 4.29
C ASP A 103 10.50 -6.11 5.05
N PHE A 104 11.37 -6.86 4.36
CA PHE A 104 12.14 -7.95 4.93
C PHE A 104 13.62 -7.57 5.09
N ASN A 105 14.27 -8.17 6.08
CA ASN A 105 15.71 -8.02 6.27
C ASN A 105 16.51 -9.06 5.45
N ALA A 106 17.84 -8.97 5.48
CA ALA A 106 18.72 -9.84 4.71
C ALA A 106 18.60 -11.32 5.12
N GLU A 107 18.40 -11.61 6.41
CA GLU A 107 18.27 -12.98 6.94
C GLU A 107 16.95 -13.60 6.49
N GLU A 108 15.87 -12.82 6.49
CA GLU A 108 14.55 -13.26 6.03
C GLU A 108 14.54 -13.54 4.53
N ILE A 109 15.21 -12.70 3.73
CA ILE A 109 15.41 -12.96 2.28
C ILE A 109 16.23 -14.22 2.07
N ALA A 110 17.29 -14.45 2.86
CA ALA A 110 18.08 -15.68 2.80
C ALA A 110 17.26 -16.92 3.19
N ASP A 111 16.39 -16.81 4.21
CA ASP A 111 15.48 -17.87 4.61
C ASP A 111 14.52 -18.26 3.48
N PHE A 112 13.89 -17.30 2.80
CA PHE A 112 13.06 -17.58 1.63
C PHE A 112 13.84 -18.28 0.51
N ARG A 113 15.08 -17.85 0.29
CA ARG A 113 15.97 -18.46 -0.71
C ARG A 113 16.35 -19.91 -0.36
N ALA A 114 16.48 -20.22 0.92
CA ALA A 114 16.79 -21.57 1.37
C ALA A 114 15.64 -22.56 1.15
N HIS A 115 14.39 -22.07 1.18
CA HIS A 115 13.18 -22.90 1.08
C HIS A 115 12.51 -22.84 -0.30
N GLY A 116 12.93 -21.92 -1.19
CA GLY A 116 12.45 -21.83 -2.57
C GLY A 116 13.54 -22.17 -3.58
N ARG A 117 13.29 -23.17 -4.45
CA ARG A 117 14.25 -23.45 -5.55
C ARG A 117 14.33 -22.27 -6.53
N TYR A 118 13.21 -21.69 -6.88
CA TYR A 118 13.07 -20.50 -7.75
C TYR A 118 12.30 -19.44 -6.99
N CYS A 119 12.90 -18.30 -6.71
CA CYS A 119 12.31 -17.24 -5.89
C CYS A 119 12.09 -15.97 -6.70
N TRP A 120 10.90 -15.41 -6.59
CA TRP A 120 10.51 -14.16 -7.22
C TRP A 120 10.17 -13.13 -6.15
N PHE A 121 10.96 -12.06 -6.09
CA PHE A 121 10.80 -10.98 -5.12
C PHE A 121 10.23 -9.75 -5.79
N PHE A 122 9.14 -9.22 -5.26
CA PHE A 122 8.47 -8.03 -5.76
C PHE A 122 8.51 -6.93 -4.70
N GLY A 123 8.88 -5.70 -5.08
CA GLY A 123 8.99 -4.63 -4.10
C GLY A 123 9.09 -3.22 -4.68
N ASP A 124 8.98 -2.24 -3.76
CA ASP A 124 9.14 -0.81 -4.00
C ASP A 124 9.89 -0.18 -2.82
N THR A 125 11.13 0.19 -3.02
CA THR A 125 11.98 0.78 -1.97
C THR A 125 11.35 2.01 -1.33
N ASN A 126 10.59 2.82 -2.10
CA ASN A 126 9.92 4.01 -1.59
C ASN A 126 8.69 3.71 -0.70
N GLN A 127 8.23 2.46 -0.66
CA GLN A 127 7.15 2.00 0.21
C GLN A 127 7.64 1.16 1.39
N SER A 128 8.92 1.24 1.76
CA SER A 128 9.46 0.61 2.96
C SER A 128 8.95 1.33 4.21
N ILE A 129 8.08 0.69 4.98
CA ILE A 129 7.43 1.27 6.17
C ILE A 129 7.44 0.34 7.37
N MET A 130 8.01 -0.85 7.25
CA MET A 130 8.03 -1.85 8.31
C MET A 130 9.37 -1.90 9.05
N GLY A 131 10.38 -1.17 8.57
CA GLY A 131 11.66 -0.99 9.27
C GLY A 131 11.51 -0.04 10.46
N PHE A 132 12.25 -0.28 11.52
CA PHE A 132 12.38 0.61 12.66
C PHE A 132 13.77 0.54 13.27
N GLU A 133 14.23 1.66 13.82
CA GLU A 133 15.53 1.73 14.48
C GLU A 133 15.54 0.93 15.79
N PRO A 134 16.67 0.30 16.13
CA PRO A 134 16.83 -0.39 17.41
C PRO A 134 16.66 0.59 18.58
N THR A 135 15.91 0.18 19.59
CA THR A 135 15.81 0.88 20.87
C THR A 135 16.36 0.02 22.00
N ILE A 136 16.60 0.61 23.17
CA ILE A 136 17.06 -0.13 24.37
C ILE A 136 16.08 -1.23 24.76
N TYR A 137 14.79 -1.04 24.44
CA TYR A 137 13.70 -1.96 24.82
C TYR A 137 13.21 -2.87 23.70
N SER A 138 13.65 -2.62 22.46
CA SER A 138 13.21 -3.40 21.30
C SER A 138 14.35 -3.48 20.28
N PRO A 139 14.75 -4.69 19.88
CA PRO A 139 15.69 -4.84 18.76
C PRO A 139 15.03 -4.26 17.51
N GLY A 140 15.76 -3.46 16.74
CA GLY A 140 15.29 -2.90 15.49
C GLY A 140 14.93 -3.99 14.48
N HIS A 141 14.07 -3.64 13.53
CA HIS A 141 13.83 -4.42 12.33
C HIS A 141 14.42 -3.67 11.14
N THR A 142 15.68 -3.96 10.85
CA THR A 142 16.40 -3.32 9.73
C THR A 142 16.04 -4.03 8.44
N VAL A 143 15.20 -3.39 7.65
CA VAL A 143 14.80 -3.86 6.31
C VAL A 143 15.84 -3.46 5.27
N GLN A 144 15.82 -4.11 4.11
CA GLN A 144 16.71 -3.76 3.01
C GLN A 144 15.95 -3.25 1.79
N SER A 145 16.62 -2.46 0.95
CA SER A 145 16.06 -1.99 -0.30
C SER A 145 15.84 -3.14 -1.30
N VAL A 146 15.01 -2.91 -2.31
CA VAL A 146 14.83 -3.87 -3.42
C VAL A 146 16.15 -4.06 -4.16
N GLU A 147 16.95 -3.01 -4.28
CA GLU A 147 18.28 -3.02 -4.88
C GLU A 147 19.27 -3.89 -4.08
N ASP A 148 19.26 -3.78 -2.74
CA ASP A 148 20.11 -4.61 -1.89
C ASP A 148 19.66 -6.08 -1.94
N THR A 149 18.36 -6.33 -1.99
CA THR A 149 17.82 -7.68 -2.22
C THR A 149 18.34 -8.26 -3.56
N ALA A 150 18.31 -7.49 -4.63
CA ALA A 150 18.81 -7.92 -5.94
C ALA A 150 20.33 -8.20 -5.91
N LYS A 151 21.08 -7.33 -5.23
CA LYS A 151 22.53 -7.50 -5.03
C LYS A 151 22.84 -8.76 -4.21
N GLN A 152 22.15 -8.99 -3.10
CA GLN A 152 22.29 -10.17 -2.26
C GLN A 152 22.05 -11.47 -3.04
N ILE A 153 21.08 -11.46 -3.95
CA ILE A 153 20.68 -12.61 -4.77
C ILE A 153 21.59 -12.77 -5.99
N GLY A 154 22.30 -11.73 -6.40
CA GLY A 154 23.17 -11.73 -7.59
C GLY A 154 22.41 -11.60 -8.90
N VAL A 155 21.31 -10.81 -8.94
CA VAL A 155 20.50 -10.58 -10.14
C VAL A 155 20.29 -9.09 -10.39
N HIS A 156 19.99 -8.73 -11.64
CA HIS A 156 19.53 -7.39 -11.98
C HIS A 156 18.01 -7.31 -11.81
N PRO A 157 17.48 -6.25 -11.15
CA PRO A 157 16.04 -6.04 -11.03
C PRO A 157 15.38 -5.87 -12.40
N GLN A 158 14.15 -6.33 -12.51
CA GLN A 158 13.27 -6.04 -13.63
C GLN A 158 12.34 -4.90 -13.24
N ASP A 159 12.20 -3.87 -14.04
CA ASP A 159 11.48 -2.66 -13.69
C ASP A 159 10.03 -2.65 -14.20
N LEU A 160 9.10 -2.27 -13.34
CA LEU A 160 7.73 -1.90 -13.65
C LEU A 160 7.57 -0.38 -13.48
N CYS A 161 7.55 0.37 -14.58
CA CYS A 161 7.67 1.83 -14.57
C CYS A 161 6.34 2.57 -14.73
N ILE A 162 5.25 1.89 -15.12
CA ILE A 162 3.97 2.54 -15.41
C ILE A 162 3.05 2.40 -14.20
N ASN A 163 2.48 3.51 -13.75
CA ASN A 163 1.48 3.53 -12.71
C ASN A 163 0.07 3.46 -13.31
N HIS A 164 -0.62 2.35 -13.06
CA HIS A 164 -1.99 2.10 -13.53
C HIS A 164 -3.06 2.46 -12.49
N ARG A 165 -2.67 2.75 -11.26
CA ARG A 165 -3.57 3.04 -10.13
C ARG A 165 -3.94 4.50 -10.06
N LEU A 166 -2.95 5.34 -9.85
CA LEU A 166 -3.14 6.75 -9.54
C LEU A 166 -3.50 7.58 -10.78
N THR A 167 -4.31 8.60 -10.54
CA THR A 167 -4.39 9.73 -11.46
C THR A 167 -3.15 10.60 -11.32
N ILE A 168 -2.78 11.32 -12.38
CA ILE A 168 -1.67 12.29 -12.35
C ILE A 168 -1.87 13.30 -11.24
N GLU A 169 -3.12 13.71 -11.01
CA GLU A 169 -3.50 14.70 -10.01
C GLU A 169 -3.25 14.19 -8.58
N ASN A 170 -3.66 12.95 -8.26
CA ASN A 170 -3.41 12.36 -6.94
C ASN A 170 -1.92 12.06 -6.73
N ALA A 171 -1.22 11.60 -7.76
CA ALA A 171 0.19 11.30 -7.69
C ALA A 171 1.07 12.50 -7.30
N LYS A 172 0.67 13.74 -7.68
CA LYS A 172 1.36 14.97 -7.30
C LYS A 172 1.43 15.19 -5.79
N VAL A 173 0.43 14.73 -5.02
CA VAL A 173 0.51 14.81 -3.54
C VAL A 173 1.61 13.89 -3.02
N GLY A 174 1.65 12.65 -3.46
CA GLY A 174 2.71 11.70 -3.10
C GLY A 174 4.09 12.18 -3.51
N GLU A 175 4.22 12.77 -4.70
CA GLU A 175 5.46 13.35 -5.22
C GLU A 175 5.94 14.55 -4.39
N MET A 176 5.04 15.37 -3.86
CA MET A 176 5.41 16.46 -2.93
C MET A 176 5.92 15.94 -1.58
N ILE A 177 5.40 14.78 -1.13
CA ILE A 177 5.88 14.12 0.10
C ILE A 177 7.24 13.44 -0.14
N TYR A 178 7.41 12.80 -1.32
CA TYR A 178 8.62 12.11 -1.77
C TYR A 178 9.03 12.57 -3.18
N PRO A 179 9.71 13.72 -3.33
CA PRO A 179 10.03 14.31 -4.64
C PRO A 179 10.85 13.41 -5.56
N GLN A 180 11.74 12.59 -4.99
CA GLN A 180 12.59 11.69 -5.75
C GLN A 180 11.80 10.60 -6.51
N THR A 181 10.54 10.36 -6.17
CA THR A 181 9.74 9.31 -6.81
C THR A 181 9.29 9.68 -8.23
N ARG A 182 9.18 10.96 -8.55
CA ARG A 182 8.62 11.47 -9.83
C ARG A 182 7.34 10.73 -10.24
N LEU A 183 6.49 10.44 -9.26
CA LEU A 183 5.37 9.52 -9.37
C LEU A 183 4.36 9.94 -10.44
N SER A 184 4.11 11.24 -10.59
CA SER A 184 3.16 11.78 -11.55
C SER A 184 3.54 11.53 -13.01
N PHE A 185 4.84 11.45 -13.32
CA PHE A 185 5.34 11.14 -14.67
C PHE A 185 5.09 9.69 -15.08
N ALA A 186 4.95 8.80 -14.11
CA ALA A 186 4.68 7.40 -14.36
C ALA A 186 3.19 7.09 -14.54
N CYS A 187 2.30 8.02 -14.18
CA CYS A 187 0.86 7.85 -14.28
C CYS A 187 0.37 8.08 -15.71
N ILE A 188 -0.59 7.26 -16.14
CA ILE A 188 -1.13 7.30 -17.52
C ILE A 188 -2.57 7.81 -17.58
N LYS A 189 -3.21 8.05 -16.43
CA LYS A 189 -4.59 8.51 -16.38
C LYS A 189 -4.75 9.85 -15.66
N HIS A 190 -5.70 10.65 -16.13
CA HIS A 190 -6.17 11.86 -15.46
C HIS A 190 -7.36 11.56 -14.56
N GLY A 191 -7.61 12.42 -13.58
CA GLY A 191 -8.76 12.35 -12.70
C GLY A 191 -8.99 13.63 -11.92
N PRO A 192 -9.90 13.62 -10.94
CA PRO A 192 -10.17 14.77 -10.10
C PRO A 192 -8.91 15.20 -9.32
N LYS A 193 -8.75 16.50 -9.14
CA LYS A 193 -7.72 17.02 -8.22
C LYS A 193 -8.05 16.63 -6.78
N PRO A 194 -7.06 16.31 -5.96
CA PRO A 194 -7.25 16.06 -4.54
C PRO A 194 -8.05 17.19 -3.87
N ARG A 195 -8.92 16.82 -2.95
CA ARG A 195 -9.72 17.79 -2.19
C ARG A 195 -9.10 17.98 -0.81
N LEU A 196 -8.73 19.24 -0.52
CA LEU A 196 -8.29 19.64 0.80
C LEU A 196 -9.46 20.28 1.55
N ILE A 197 -9.85 19.70 2.69
CA ILE A 197 -11.04 20.11 3.44
C ILE A 197 -10.61 20.59 4.81
N LYS A 198 -10.94 21.84 5.16
CA LYS A 198 -10.79 22.37 6.50
C LYS A 198 -12.11 22.19 7.26
N SER A 199 -12.11 21.37 8.32
CA SER A 199 -13.28 21.11 9.14
C SER A 199 -12.88 20.70 10.58
N VAL A 200 -13.53 21.25 11.60
CA VAL A 200 -13.43 20.77 12.97
C VAL A 200 -14.27 19.50 13.18
N ALA A 201 -15.34 19.32 12.41
CA ALA A 201 -16.22 18.16 12.41
C ALA A 201 -15.81 17.20 11.26
N GLN A 202 -14.57 16.67 11.30
CA GLN A 202 -14.00 15.89 10.21
C GLN A 202 -14.81 14.65 9.87
N LEU A 203 -15.27 13.91 10.89
CA LEU A 203 -16.00 12.65 10.67
C LEU A 203 -17.41 12.89 10.13
N ASP A 204 -18.10 13.93 10.58
CA ASP A 204 -19.41 14.30 9.99
C ASP A 204 -19.25 14.68 8.53
N LYS A 205 -18.13 15.35 8.17
CA LYS A 205 -17.86 15.70 6.77
C LYS A 205 -17.55 14.47 5.91
N ILE A 206 -16.87 13.47 6.46
CA ILE A 206 -16.67 12.19 5.77
C ILE A 206 -18.03 11.50 5.55
N ILE A 207 -18.87 11.42 6.57
CA ILE A 207 -20.21 10.82 6.49
C ILE A 207 -21.06 11.52 5.43
N GLU A 208 -21.08 12.85 5.43
CA GLU A 208 -21.80 13.65 4.41
C GLU A 208 -21.38 13.27 2.99
N LEU A 209 -20.06 13.15 2.76
CA LEU A 209 -19.52 12.83 1.43
C LEU A 209 -19.81 11.37 1.03
N ILE A 210 -19.75 10.43 1.97
CA ILE A 210 -20.11 9.02 1.71
C ILE A 210 -21.59 8.91 1.35
N ASN A 211 -22.47 9.58 2.09
CA ASN A 211 -23.89 9.61 1.80
C ASN A 211 -24.22 10.30 0.45
N GLY A 212 -23.27 11.10 -0.07
CA GLY A 212 -23.33 11.68 -1.41
C GLY A 212 -23.08 10.68 -2.56
N GLY A 213 -22.90 9.38 -2.26
CA GLY A 213 -22.82 8.31 -3.26
C GLY A 213 -21.41 7.80 -3.54
N LEU A 214 -20.42 8.06 -2.66
CA LEU A 214 -19.09 7.48 -2.79
C LEU A 214 -19.13 5.96 -2.53
N THR A 215 -18.32 5.22 -3.26
CA THR A 215 -18.26 3.76 -3.18
C THR A 215 -16.83 3.29 -2.97
N ASP A 216 -16.67 2.11 -2.36
CA ASP A 216 -15.34 1.53 -2.06
C ASP A 216 -14.41 2.54 -1.36
N VAL A 217 -14.87 3.02 -0.20
CA VAL A 217 -14.23 4.07 0.58
C VAL A 217 -13.19 3.49 1.53
N GLY A 218 -11.96 4.01 1.49
CA GLY A 218 -10.92 3.80 2.50
C GLY A 218 -10.77 5.03 3.40
N ILE A 219 -10.93 4.86 4.72
CA ILE A 219 -10.63 5.88 5.72
C ILE A 219 -9.32 5.49 6.38
N LEU A 220 -8.25 6.20 6.05
CA LEU A 220 -6.89 5.82 6.39
C LEU A 220 -6.35 6.71 7.51
N VAL A 221 -5.98 6.10 8.63
CA VAL A 221 -5.45 6.77 9.82
C VAL A 221 -4.10 6.20 10.24
N TYR A 222 -3.38 6.89 11.12
CA TYR A 222 -2.06 6.42 11.51
C TYR A 222 -2.10 5.38 12.65
N TYR A 223 -2.96 5.58 13.65
CA TYR A 223 -3.01 4.78 14.88
C TYR A 223 -4.24 3.86 14.98
N ASN A 224 -4.08 2.71 15.64
CA ASN A 224 -5.18 1.77 15.88
C ASN A 224 -6.31 2.35 16.75
N ASN A 225 -5.99 3.19 17.72
CA ASN A 225 -7.02 3.87 18.55
C ASN A 225 -7.88 4.83 17.72
N GLN A 226 -7.35 5.44 16.66
CA GLN A 226 -8.15 6.23 15.72
C GLN A 226 -9.10 5.34 14.90
N VAL A 227 -8.66 4.14 14.51
CA VAL A 227 -9.54 3.15 13.84
C VAL A 227 -10.73 2.83 14.74
N THR A 228 -10.48 2.47 16.01
CA THR A 228 -11.53 2.15 16.98
C THR A 228 -12.46 3.34 17.19
N PHE A 229 -11.91 4.54 17.39
CA PHE A 229 -12.72 5.75 17.61
C PHE A 229 -13.64 6.05 16.42
N ILE A 230 -13.12 5.99 15.19
CA ILE A 230 -13.90 6.25 13.97
C ILE A 230 -14.96 5.16 13.78
N ARG A 231 -14.62 3.89 13.99
CA ARG A 231 -15.59 2.78 13.96
C ARG A 231 -16.76 3.06 14.87
N ASP A 232 -16.50 3.34 16.15
CA ASP A 232 -17.54 3.56 17.15
C ASP A 232 -18.40 4.80 16.80
N TYR A 233 -17.75 5.84 16.28
CA TYR A 233 -18.43 7.05 15.82
C TYR A 233 -19.41 6.77 14.67
N PHE A 234 -19.00 5.98 13.67
CA PHE A 234 -19.85 5.61 12.53
C PHE A 234 -20.97 4.67 12.94
N GLN A 235 -20.66 3.66 13.75
CA GLN A 235 -21.66 2.70 14.26
C GLN A 235 -22.73 3.39 15.12
N SER A 236 -22.36 4.37 15.93
CA SER A 236 -23.32 5.16 16.74
C SER A 236 -24.32 5.96 15.88
N ARG A 237 -24.00 6.15 14.60
CA ARG A 237 -24.88 6.81 13.59
C ARG A 237 -25.54 5.83 12.64
N GLY A 238 -25.46 4.53 12.93
CA GLY A 238 -26.10 3.48 12.12
C GLY A 238 -25.39 3.24 10.78
N ILE A 239 -24.14 3.71 10.61
CA ILE A 239 -23.40 3.52 9.36
C ILE A 239 -22.57 2.25 9.48
N PRO A 240 -22.82 1.23 8.63
CA PRO A 240 -22.02 0.01 8.61
C PRO A 240 -20.61 0.32 8.11
N VAL A 241 -19.61 -0.15 8.84
CA VAL A 241 -18.20 0.00 8.50
C VAL A 241 -17.44 -1.29 8.75
N GLN A 242 -16.38 -1.49 8.03
CA GLN A 242 -15.41 -2.54 8.25
C GLN A 242 -14.11 -1.93 8.78
N TRP A 243 -13.35 -2.68 9.56
CA TRP A 243 -12.13 -2.15 10.18
C TRP A 243 -11.07 -3.20 10.41
N LYS A 244 -9.84 -2.73 10.60
CA LYS A 244 -8.73 -3.55 11.06
C LYS A 244 -7.89 -2.76 12.05
N THR A 245 -7.72 -3.35 13.25
CA THR A 245 -6.73 -2.97 14.25
C THR A 245 -5.60 -4.00 14.33
N TYR A 246 -4.72 -3.87 15.31
CA TYR A 246 -3.68 -4.87 15.57
C TYR A 246 -4.27 -6.25 15.90
N ASP A 247 -5.31 -6.28 16.74
CA ASP A 247 -5.90 -7.50 17.30
C ASP A 247 -7.11 -8.00 16.51
N GLU A 248 -7.91 -7.09 15.94
CA GLU A 248 -9.18 -7.39 15.28
C GLU A 248 -9.14 -7.07 13.80
N MET A 249 -9.77 -7.92 13.01
CA MET A 249 -10.00 -7.68 11.59
C MET A 249 -11.41 -8.13 11.23
N ASP A 250 -12.20 -7.18 10.72
CA ASP A 250 -13.52 -7.41 10.11
C ASP A 250 -13.54 -6.68 8.76
N ILE A 251 -12.88 -7.27 7.77
CA ILE A 251 -12.80 -6.73 6.40
C ILE A 251 -13.18 -7.81 5.40
N ASP A 252 -14.19 -7.48 4.61
CA ASP A 252 -14.52 -8.12 3.36
C ASP A 252 -14.19 -7.18 2.21
N PHE A 253 -13.20 -7.52 1.39
CA PHE A 253 -12.79 -6.70 0.25
C PHE A 253 -13.83 -6.65 -0.88
N LYS A 254 -14.83 -7.51 -0.86
CA LYS A 254 -15.96 -7.51 -1.81
C LYS A 254 -17.10 -6.58 -1.36
N SER A 255 -17.15 -6.23 -0.09
CA SER A 255 -18.13 -5.31 0.46
C SER A 255 -17.86 -3.87 0.01
N THR A 256 -18.94 -3.14 -0.27
CA THR A 256 -18.89 -1.69 -0.58
C THR A 256 -18.87 -0.81 0.66
N SER A 257 -19.04 -1.38 1.87
CA SER A 257 -18.98 -0.64 3.12
C SER A 257 -17.63 0.06 3.30
N PRO A 258 -17.60 1.29 3.86
CA PRO A 258 -16.35 1.99 4.15
C PRO A 258 -15.42 1.17 5.02
N LYS A 259 -14.13 1.18 4.71
CA LYS A 259 -13.09 0.44 5.42
C LYS A 259 -12.19 1.40 6.19
N ILE A 260 -12.09 1.20 7.51
CA ILE A 260 -11.28 2.01 8.41
C ILE A 260 -10.04 1.21 8.79
N ILE A 261 -8.86 1.67 8.35
CA ILE A 261 -7.60 0.95 8.55
C ILE A 261 -6.44 1.92 8.81
N THR A 262 -5.36 1.40 9.37
CA THR A 262 -4.13 2.20 9.49
C THR A 262 -3.40 2.33 8.16
N TRP A 263 -2.57 3.39 8.00
CA TRP A 263 -1.71 3.59 6.83
C TRP A 263 -0.84 2.37 6.53
N HIS A 264 -0.34 1.70 7.57
CA HIS A 264 0.45 0.47 7.46
C HIS A 264 -0.37 -0.69 6.90
N CYS A 265 -1.61 -0.86 7.40
CA CYS A 265 -2.52 -1.90 6.92
C CYS A 265 -3.06 -1.64 5.51
N ALA A 266 -3.05 -0.37 5.07
CA ALA A 266 -3.45 0.02 3.72
C ALA A 266 -2.41 -0.36 2.64
N LYS A 267 -1.19 -0.74 3.06
CA LYS A 267 -0.15 -1.17 2.12
C LYS A 267 -0.62 -2.35 1.27
N GLY A 268 -0.39 -2.27 -0.04
CA GLY A 268 -0.88 -3.26 -1.01
C GLY A 268 -2.35 -3.10 -1.43
N LEU A 269 -3.18 -2.44 -0.62
CA LEU A 269 -4.60 -2.22 -0.90
C LEU A 269 -4.82 -0.99 -1.81
N GLN A 270 -6.06 -0.85 -2.28
CA GLN A 270 -6.51 0.30 -3.07
C GLN A 270 -8.02 0.51 -2.88
N PHE A 271 -8.48 1.75 -3.04
CA PHE A 271 -9.87 2.15 -2.88
C PHE A 271 -10.22 3.19 -3.93
N ASN A 272 -11.47 3.25 -4.35
CA ASN A 272 -11.91 4.31 -5.26
C ASN A 272 -11.74 5.68 -4.61
N ASP A 273 -12.23 5.81 -3.38
CA ASP A 273 -12.25 7.05 -2.62
C ASP A 273 -11.44 6.89 -1.32
N VAL A 274 -10.42 7.73 -1.13
CA VAL A 274 -9.59 7.68 0.07
C VAL A 274 -9.74 8.96 0.87
N PHE A 275 -10.08 8.81 2.15
CA PHE A 275 -10.05 9.86 3.14
C PHE A 275 -8.84 9.70 4.07
N ILE A 276 -8.09 10.78 4.23
CA ILE A 276 -7.03 10.88 5.24
C ILE A 276 -7.42 12.01 6.20
N PRO A 277 -8.10 11.71 7.30
CA PRO A 277 -8.39 12.68 8.35
C PRO A 277 -7.13 12.99 9.16
N CYS A 278 -7.24 13.97 10.05
CA CYS A 278 -6.17 14.37 10.97
C CYS A 278 -4.89 14.86 10.25
N CYS A 279 -5.04 15.53 9.11
CA CYS A 279 -3.92 16.14 8.37
C CYS A 279 -3.39 17.44 8.96
N GLY A 280 -3.83 17.81 10.17
CA GLY A 280 -3.41 19.04 10.85
C GLY A 280 -2.15 18.87 11.69
N LEU A 281 -1.34 19.92 11.80
CA LEU A 281 -0.07 19.92 12.53
C LEU A 281 -0.21 19.45 13.99
N ASN A 282 -1.25 19.88 14.70
CA ASN A 282 -1.49 19.51 16.10
C ASN A 282 -2.17 18.15 16.24
N GLU A 283 -2.85 17.68 15.23
CA GLU A 283 -3.55 16.40 15.20
C GLU A 283 -2.59 15.23 15.19
N TYR A 284 -1.38 15.44 14.63
CA TYR A 284 -0.28 14.47 14.72
C TYR A 284 0.45 14.49 16.06
N LYS A 285 0.48 15.64 16.76
CA LYS A 285 1.24 15.78 18.01
C LYS A 285 0.56 15.16 19.22
N GLN A 286 -0.76 15.02 19.27
CA GLN A 286 -1.51 14.53 20.42
C GLN A 286 -1.16 13.08 20.82
N TYR A 287 -0.46 12.34 19.98
CA TYR A 287 -0.20 10.92 20.16
C TYR A 287 1.28 10.57 20.34
N VAL A 288 2.16 11.55 20.52
CA VAL A 288 3.59 11.31 20.65
C VAL A 288 4.09 11.72 22.03
N SER A 289 4.40 10.74 22.85
CA SER A 289 4.97 10.92 24.19
C SER A 289 6.50 10.81 24.26
N PHE A 290 7.23 10.75 23.14
CA PHE A 290 8.69 10.59 23.11
C PHE A 290 9.38 11.54 22.12
N ASN A 291 10.61 11.96 22.49
CA ASN A 291 11.47 12.97 21.84
C ASN A 291 12.05 12.58 20.45
N ILE A 292 11.39 11.73 19.69
CA ILE A 292 11.79 11.43 18.30
C ILE A 292 10.96 12.32 17.38
N ASP A 293 11.55 12.84 16.30
CA ASP A 293 10.79 13.61 15.30
C ASP A 293 9.67 12.72 14.72
N PRO A 294 8.41 12.94 15.16
CA PRO A 294 7.33 12.03 14.77
C PRO A 294 7.03 12.07 13.28
N MET A 295 7.58 13.07 12.57
CA MET A 295 7.30 13.26 11.14
C MET A 295 8.23 12.42 10.27
N ALA A 296 9.48 12.18 10.67
CA ALA A 296 10.43 11.39 9.89
C ALA A 296 9.96 9.94 9.69
N GLU A 297 9.41 9.32 10.73
CA GLU A 297 8.85 7.95 10.64
C GLU A 297 7.49 7.88 9.92
N LYS A 298 6.73 8.96 9.97
CA LYS A 298 5.36 9.00 9.39
C LYS A 298 5.33 9.35 7.91
N ILE A 299 6.37 10.01 7.39
CA ILE A 299 6.43 10.42 5.99
C ILE A 299 6.27 9.23 5.03
N PRO A 300 7.00 8.11 5.17
CA PRO A 300 6.82 6.94 4.32
C PRO A 300 5.39 6.36 4.40
N ALA A 301 4.82 6.30 5.60
CA ALA A 301 3.48 5.77 5.80
C ALA A 301 2.39 6.69 5.22
N LEU A 302 2.57 8.02 5.30
CA LEU A 302 1.70 8.99 4.66
C LEU A 302 1.79 8.90 3.12
N TYR A 303 2.99 8.72 2.58
CA TYR A 303 3.18 8.44 1.15
C TYR A 303 2.40 7.19 0.73
N VAL A 304 2.49 6.12 1.51
CA VAL A 304 1.69 4.92 1.24
C VAL A 304 0.20 5.26 1.23
N ALA A 305 -0.32 5.97 2.23
CA ALA A 305 -1.73 6.33 2.31
C ALA A 305 -2.19 7.19 1.12
N THR A 306 -1.41 8.20 0.72
CA THR A 306 -1.73 9.09 -0.41
C THR A 306 -1.65 8.39 -1.77
N THR A 307 -1.05 7.21 -1.83
CA THR A 307 -0.95 6.40 -3.05
C THR A 307 -1.99 5.26 -3.12
N ARG A 308 -3.02 5.29 -2.26
CA ARG A 308 -4.08 4.25 -2.26
C ARG A 308 -5.30 4.57 -3.14
N PRO A 309 -5.63 5.85 -3.47
CA PRO A 309 -6.83 6.13 -4.25
C PRO A 309 -6.69 5.69 -5.70
N LEU A 310 -7.81 5.18 -6.25
CA LEU A 310 -8.01 4.97 -7.69
C LEU A 310 -8.52 6.24 -8.36
N GLU A 311 -9.40 7.00 -7.67
CA GLU A 311 -10.06 8.19 -8.21
C GLU A 311 -9.90 9.41 -7.29
N ASN A 312 -10.49 9.40 -6.09
CA ASN A 312 -10.57 10.60 -5.26
C ASN A 312 -9.69 10.51 -4.01
N LEU A 313 -8.96 11.58 -3.73
CA LEU A 313 -8.19 11.77 -2.51
C LEU A 313 -8.75 12.98 -1.72
N TYR A 314 -9.15 12.73 -0.48
CA TYR A 314 -9.64 13.73 0.45
C TYR A 314 -8.68 13.84 1.64
N LEU A 315 -8.07 15.02 1.81
CA LEU A 315 -7.22 15.35 2.95
C LEU A 315 -7.99 16.29 3.87
N ILE A 316 -8.17 15.92 5.15
CA ILE A 316 -9.01 16.69 6.06
C ILE A 316 -8.18 17.13 7.28
N TYR A 317 -8.30 18.40 7.67
CA TYR A 317 -7.60 18.99 8.80
C TYR A 317 -8.48 20.02 9.52
N SER A 318 -8.24 20.27 10.82
CA SER A 318 -9.03 21.22 11.60
C SER A 318 -8.46 22.63 11.56
N ASN A 319 -7.20 22.82 11.95
CA ASN A 319 -6.62 24.14 12.20
C ASN A 319 -5.56 24.52 11.15
N LYS A 320 -4.35 24.04 11.31
CA LYS A 320 -3.20 24.29 10.43
C LYS A 320 -2.77 23.00 9.78
N LEU A 321 -2.65 23.00 8.46
CA LEU A 321 -2.20 21.85 7.68
C LEU A 321 -0.77 21.46 8.08
N ALA A 322 -0.50 20.14 8.10
CA ALA A 322 0.84 19.63 8.37
C ALA A 322 1.83 20.05 7.28
N PRO A 323 3.05 20.52 7.64
CA PRO A 323 4.00 21.07 6.67
C PRO A 323 4.54 20.05 5.65
N VAL A 324 4.42 18.75 5.90
CA VAL A 324 4.77 17.69 4.96
C VAL A 324 3.82 17.62 3.75
N LEU A 325 2.62 18.17 3.88
CA LEU A 325 1.65 18.24 2.79
C LEU A 325 1.83 19.55 1.99
N PRO A 326 1.45 19.57 0.70
CA PRO A 326 1.44 20.79 -0.08
C PRO A 326 0.64 21.89 0.62
N VAL A 327 1.13 23.14 0.58
CA VAL A 327 0.43 24.28 1.22
C VAL A 327 -1.02 24.38 0.74
N ALA A 328 -1.91 24.84 1.62
CA ALA A 328 -3.37 24.84 1.34
C ALA A 328 -3.77 25.66 0.08
N SER A 329 -2.96 26.65 -0.30
CA SER A 329 -3.13 27.44 -1.53
C SER A 329 -2.58 26.77 -2.79
N SER A 330 -1.96 25.59 -2.67
CA SER A 330 -1.35 24.88 -3.81
C SER A 330 -2.36 24.60 -4.92
N PRO A 331 -2.01 24.81 -6.19
CA PRO A 331 -2.87 24.50 -7.34
C PRO A 331 -3.09 22.98 -7.53
N ILE A 332 -2.41 22.13 -6.77
CA ILE A 332 -2.63 20.70 -6.73
C ILE A 332 -4.06 20.39 -6.25
N TYR A 333 -4.58 21.15 -5.30
CA TYR A 333 -5.91 20.95 -4.75
C TYR A 333 -7.03 21.53 -5.62
N SER A 334 -8.19 20.88 -5.59
CA SER A 334 -9.39 21.38 -6.24
C SER A 334 -9.83 22.72 -5.62
N GLY A 335 -10.31 23.62 -6.46
CA GLY A 335 -10.74 24.96 -6.05
C GLY A 335 -9.64 26.03 -6.05
N ASN A 336 -8.37 25.65 -6.09
CA ASN A 336 -7.26 26.57 -6.21
C ASN A 336 -6.90 26.81 -7.69
N LYS A 337 -6.73 28.10 -8.07
CA LYS A 337 -6.31 28.45 -9.44
C LYS A 337 -4.81 28.16 -9.58
N SER A 338 -4.39 27.55 -10.70
CA SER A 338 -2.98 27.59 -11.10
C SER A 338 -2.60 29.04 -11.37
N VAL A 339 -1.59 29.55 -10.67
CA VAL A 339 -0.94 30.79 -11.09
C VAL A 339 -0.25 30.44 -12.41
N ALA A 340 -0.76 30.97 -13.51
CA ALA A 340 -0.07 30.90 -14.79
C ALA A 340 1.28 31.61 -14.58
N ASN A 341 2.37 30.86 -14.63
CA ASN A 341 3.68 31.46 -14.76
C ASN A 341 3.66 32.24 -16.06
N GLY A 342 3.67 33.56 -15.97
CA GLY A 342 3.84 34.41 -17.13
C GLY A 342 5.12 34.05 -17.86
N PRO A 343 5.21 34.34 -19.17
CA PRO A 343 6.41 34.04 -19.94
C PRO A 343 7.58 34.82 -19.37
N PHE A 344 8.62 34.12 -18.97
CA PHE A 344 9.98 34.64 -18.87
C PHE A 344 10.74 34.17 -20.10
#